data_2596873062f54fc411b3bcd2d3bee93b
#
_entry.id   2596873062f54fc411b3bcd2d3bee93b
#
_cell.length_a   1.000
_cell.length_b   1.000
_cell.length_c   1.000
_cell.angle_alpha   90.00
_cell.angle_beta   90.00
_cell.angle_gamma   90.00
#
_symmetry.space_group_name_H-M   'P 1'
#
loop_
_entity.id
_entity.type
_entity.pdbx_description
1 polymer ?
#
loop_
_entity_poly.entity_id
_entity_poly.type
_entity_poly.pdbx_seq_one_letter_code
_entity_poly.pdbx_strand_id
1 'polypeptide(L)'
;TCALPILIHNKMKALKIGNLLAPVPIVQGGMGVGISLAGLASAVADQGGIGVISSAGLGVIYKDYSKDYRTASIWGLKQELKKAREATKGIVGVNVMVAMSNFADMVRTAIAEKADIIFSGAGLPLNLPSFLTEGAKTKLAPIVSSARAAKLLCQKWFAEYKYIPDAIVVEGPKAGGHLGYKEEQLVDEHYALESIVPEIVAEVHAFEAEHGCHIPVIAGGGIYTGEDIYRIMSLGAEGVQMGTRFVTTEECDADPAFKQSYLDATQQDIEIIKSPVGMPGRAIHSSFLDRVKEGLKRPKNCPFDCIKTCDVTHSPYCIMLALYNAFKGKLQNGYAFCGANAWRAEKIQSVRDLMASLKAEYDNFSLKGKLFGVK
;
A
#
# COMPACT_ATOMS: atom_id res chain seq x y z
N THR A 1 -31.38 32.17 27.47
CA THR A 1 -30.77 30.85 27.28
C THR A 1 -30.25 30.78 25.86
N CYS A 2 -28.98 31.12 25.71
CA CYS A 2 -28.26 31.00 24.45
C CYS A 2 -27.96 29.51 24.22
N ALA A 3 -28.71 28.85 23.34
CA ALA A 3 -28.42 27.50 22.93
C ALA A 3 -27.09 27.52 22.15
N LEU A 4 -26.04 26.95 22.70
CA LEU A 4 -24.81 26.67 21.98
C LEU A 4 -25.16 25.85 20.74
N PRO A 5 -24.71 26.23 19.54
CA PRO A 5 -24.96 25.42 18.35
C PRO A 5 -24.38 24.03 18.59
N ILE A 6 -25.20 23.01 18.38
CA ILE A 6 -24.77 21.61 18.39
C ILE A 6 -23.69 21.50 17.32
N LEU A 7 -22.43 21.41 17.76
CA LEU A 7 -21.28 21.14 16.90
C LEU A 7 -21.47 19.78 16.26
N ILE A 8 -21.98 19.77 15.03
CA ILE A 8 -22.04 18.54 14.23
C ILE A 8 -20.59 18.11 13.97
N HIS A 9 -20.11 17.15 14.77
CA HIS A 9 -18.82 16.52 14.56
C HIS A 9 -18.84 15.85 13.18
N ASN A 10 -18.03 16.32 12.24
CA ASN A 10 -17.72 15.57 11.04
C ASN A 10 -16.74 14.47 11.42
N LYS A 11 -17.24 13.40 12.04
CA LYS A 11 -16.47 12.17 12.27
C LYS A 11 -15.99 11.63 10.92
N MET A 12 -14.86 10.95 10.90
CA MET A 12 -14.44 10.16 9.75
C MET A 12 -15.61 9.31 9.27
N LYS A 13 -15.99 9.46 8.00
CA LYS A 13 -17.04 8.61 7.40
C LYS A 13 -16.47 7.21 7.16
N ALA A 14 -17.26 6.18 7.43
CA ALA A 14 -16.87 4.81 7.12
C ALA A 14 -16.64 4.64 5.61
N LEU A 15 -15.62 3.88 5.23
CA LEU A 15 -15.32 3.52 3.85
C LEU A 15 -16.14 2.28 3.46
N LYS A 16 -16.94 2.42 2.41
CA LYS A 16 -17.74 1.32 1.87
C LYS A 16 -17.16 0.85 0.53
N ILE A 17 -16.80 -0.42 0.44
CA ILE A 17 -16.30 -1.07 -0.78
C ILE A 17 -17.21 -2.25 -1.11
N GLY A 18 -18.17 -2.04 -2.00
CA GLY A 18 -19.22 -3.01 -2.24
C GLY A 18 -20.01 -3.33 -0.96
N ASN A 19 -19.93 -4.56 -0.47
CA ASN A 19 -20.54 -5.00 0.80
C ASN A 19 -19.58 -4.93 2.01
N LEU A 20 -18.33 -4.54 1.82
CA LEU A 20 -17.38 -4.31 2.90
C LEU A 20 -17.60 -2.91 3.49
N LEU A 21 -17.57 -2.81 4.82
CA LEU A 21 -17.68 -1.55 5.54
C LEU A 21 -16.53 -1.44 6.54
N ALA A 22 -15.57 -0.57 6.27
CA ALA A 22 -14.50 -0.22 7.19
C ALA A 22 -14.92 1.01 8.02
N PRO A 23 -15.18 0.87 9.33
CA PRO A 23 -15.59 1.99 10.19
C PRO A 23 -14.57 3.14 10.21
N VAL A 24 -13.30 2.83 10.02
CA VAL A 24 -12.21 3.81 9.89
C VAL A 24 -11.70 3.76 8.44
N PRO A 25 -11.77 4.87 7.68
CA PRO A 25 -11.46 4.89 6.24
C PRO A 25 -9.95 4.87 5.97
N ILE A 26 -9.23 4.04 6.69
CA ILE A 26 -7.76 3.89 6.57
C ILE A 26 -7.45 2.48 6.11
N VAL A 27 -6.74 2.38 4.99
CA VAL A 27 -6.13 1.15 4.49
C VAL A 27 -4.65 1.18 4.87
N GLN A 28 -4.19 0.19 5.61
CA GLN A 28 -2.75 -0.02 5.76
C GLN A 28 -2.24 -0.67 4.48
N GLY A 29 -1.46 0.06 3.68
CA GLY A 29 -0.94 -0.41 2.41
C GLY A 29 -0.02 -1.63 2.56
N GLY A 30 -0.13 -2.59 1.64
CA GLY A 30 0.73 -3.78 1.66
C GLY A 30 2.20 -3.42 1.45
N MET A 31 3.07 -3.87 2.35
CA MET A 31 4.50 -3.57 2.35
C MET A 31 5.32 -4.85 2.34
N GLY A 32 5.99 -5.12 1.22
CA GLY A 32 6.94 -6.24 1.09
C GLY A 32 8.38 -5.78 1.30
N VAL A 33 9.26 -6.67 1.61
CA VAL A 33 9.16 -8.10 1.90
C VAL A 33 9.00 -8.28 3.42
N GLY A 34 7.87 -8.87 3.86
CA GLY A 34 7.70 -9.22 5.27
C GLY A 34 7.35 -8.07 6.22
N ILE A 35 7.15 -6.85 5.72
CA ILE A 35 6.86 -5.69 6.58
C ILE A 35 5.41 -5.70 7.04
N SER A 36 4.46 -6.07 6.16
CA SER A 36 3.07 -6.29 6.51
C SER A 36 2.66 -7.74 6.21
N LEU A 37 2.58 -8.52 7.25
CA LEU A 37 2.07 -9.89 7.25
C LEU A 37 0.78 -9.96 8.09
N ALA A 38 0.47 -11.13 8.64
CA ALA A 38 -0.74 -11.32 9.44
C ALA A 38 -0.77 -10.45 10.71
N GLY A 39 0.39 -10.20 11.34
CA GLY A 39 0.48 -9.43 12.58
C GLY A 39 -0.03 -8.01 12.40
N LEU A 40 0.59 -7.26 11.51
CA LEU A 40 0.18 -5.88 11.23
C LEU A 40 -1.23 -5.81 10.63
N ALA A 41 -1.52 -6.66 9.66
CA ALA A 41 -2.80 -6.61 8.96
C ALA A 41 -3.98 -6.87 9.91
N SER A 42 -3.88 -7.88 10.80
CA SER A 42 -4.96 -8.16 11.77
C SER A 42 -5.12 -7.04 12.80
N ALA A 43 -4.02 -6.46 13.27
CA ALA A 43 -4.07 -5.36 14.22
C ALA A 43 -4.80 -4.12 13.66
N VAL A 44 -4.55 -3.78 12.39
CA VAL A 44 -5.26 -2.67 11.72
C VAL A 44 -6.73 -3.00 11.49
N ALA A 45 -7.04 -4.23 11.08
CA ALA A 45 -8.41 -4.70 10.89
C ALA A 45 -9.23 -4.64 12.19
N ASP A 46 -8.63 -4.99 13.34
CA ASP A 46 -9.26 -4.90 14.66
C ASP A 46 -9.55 -3.45 15.11
N GLN A 47 -8.82 -2.47 14.57
CA GLN A 47 -9.11 -1.05 14.81
C GLN A 47 -10.13 -0.48 13.81
N GLY A 48 -10.77 -1.32 13.00
CA GLY A 48 -11.81 -0.94 12.07
C GLY A 48 -11.32 -0.36 10.74
N GLY A 49 -10.01 -0.40 10.48
CA GLY A 49 -9.41 -0.13 9.17
C GLY A 49 -9.38 -1.37 8.28
N ILE A 50 -8.67 -1.29 7.17
CA ILE A 50 -8.39 -2.41 6.28
C ILE A 50 -6.91 -2.78 6.42
N GLY A 51 -6.64 -3.95 6.99
CA GLY A 51 -5.28 -4.48 7.06
C GLY A 51 -4.90 -5.24 5.79
N VAL A 52 -3.66 -5.07 5.31
CA VAL A 52 -3.25 -5.65 4.03
C VAL A 52 -1.97 -6.44 4.16
N ILE A 53 -2.05 -7.73 3.82
CA ILE A 53 -0.90 -8.62 3.72
C ILE A 53 -0.20 -8.39 2.38
N SER A 54 1.12 -8.20 2.40
CA SER A 54 1.91 -8.17 1.18
C SER A 54 2.28 -9.58 0.72
N SER A 55 1.93 -9.93 -0.51
CA SER A 55 2.32 -11.22 -1.10
C SER A 55 3.77 -11.25 -1.59
N ALA A 56 4.44 -10.09 -1.65
CA ALA A 56 5.80 -9.99 -2.16
C ALA A 56 6.81 -10.65 -1.20
N GLY A 57 7.61 -11.56 -1.74
CA GLY A 57 8.71 -12.21 -1.02
C GLY A 57 8.31 -13.35 -0.08
N LEU A 58 7.06 -13.78 -0.06
CA LEU A 58 6.63 -14.90 0.79
C LEU A 58 7.43 -16.18 0.52
N GLY A 59 7.82 -16.44 -0.75
CA GLY A 59 8.64 -17.60 -1.09
C GLY A 59 10.03 -17.61 -0.46
N VAL A 60 10.60 -16.44 -0.13
CA VAL A 60 11.87 -16.37 0.61
C VAL A 60 11.65 -16.47 2.11
N ILE A 61 10.56 -15.90 2.61
CA ILE A 61 10.19 -15.97 4.03
C ILE A 61 9.91 -17.43 4.43
N TYR A 62 9.20 -18.16 3.57
CA TYR A 62 8.78 -19.56 3.81
C TYR A 62 9.60 -20.59 3.04
N LYS A 63 10.86 -20.27 2.70
CA LYS A 63 11.78 -21.15 1.95
C LYS A 63 12.02 -22.52 2.59
N ASP A 64 11.80 -22.65 3.88
CA ASP A 64 11.97 -23.92 4.60
C ASP A 64 10.84 -24.90 4.30
N TYR A 65 9.69 -24.42 3.81
CA TYR A 65 8.60 -25.27 3.33
C TYR A 65 8.91 -25.90 1.97
N SER A 66 9.49 -25.13 1.04
CA SER A 66 9.89 -25.62 -0.28
C SER A 66 11.06 -24.79 -0.82
N LYS A 67 11.98 -25.47 -1.53
CA LYS A 67 13.04 -24.80 -2.27
C LYS A 67 12.52 -24.09 -3.53
N ASP A 68 11.37 -24.52 -4.05
CA ASP A 68 10.69 -23.84 -5.15
C ASP A 68 10.00 -22.57 -4.62
N TYR A 69 10.47 -21.41 -5.10
CA TYR A 69 9.99 -20.10 -4.68
C TYR A 69 8.48 -19.91 -4.86
N ARG A 70 7.94 -20.44 -5.97
CA ARG A 70 6.51 -20.30 -6.30
C ARG A 70 5.66 -21.11 -5.33
N THR A 71 6.00 -22.37 -5.09
CA THR A 71 5.32 -23.27 -4.13
C THR A 71 5.39 -22.69 -2.71
N ALA A 72 6.56 -22.22 -2.29
CA ALA A 72 6.73 -21.58 -0.97
C ALA A 72 5.90 -20.28 -0.85
N SER A 73 5.78 -19.49 -1.94
CA SER A 73 4.95 -18.27 -1.95
C SER A 73 3.47 -18.59 -1.77
N ILE A 74 2.94 -19.59 -2.49
CA ILE A 74 1.54 -20.03 -2.39
C ILE A 74 1.25 -20.50 -0.96
N TRP A 75 2.10 -21.35 -0.43
CA TRP A 75 1.95 -21.85 0.92
C TRP A 75 2.01 -20.73 1.96
N GLY A 76 2.99 -19.81 1.81
CA GLY A 76 3.17 -18.66 2.68
C GLY A 76 1.94 -17.76 2.74
N LEU A 77 1.34 -17.44 1.58
CA LEU A 77 0.13 -16.63 1.53
C LEU A 77 -1.06 -17.30 2.23
N LYS A 78 -1.21 -18.63 2.05
CA LYS A 78 -2.22 -19.41 2.78
C LYS A 78 -2.02 -19.32 4.29
N GLN A 79 -0.78 -19.46 4.77
CA GLN A 79 -0.48 -19.37 6.20
C GLN A 79 -0.76 -17.97 6.75
N GLU A 80 -0.36 -16.93 6.04
CA GLU A 80 -0.59 -15.55 6.50
C GLU A 80 -2.09 -15.21 6.55
N LEU A 81 -2.87 -15.58 5.53
CA LEU A 81 -4.32 -15.39 5.55
C LEU A 81 -4.99 -16.19 6.66
N LYS A 82 -4.57 -17.44 6.90
CA LYS A 82 -5.07 -18.25 8.00
C LYS A 82 -4.80 -17.59 9.35
N LYS A 83 -3.56 -17.18 9.63
CA LYS A 83 -3.17 -16.50 10.88
C LYS A 83 -4.01 -15.21 11.07
N ALA A 84 -4.17 -14.42 10.01
CA ALA A 84 -4.96 -13.18 10.08
C ALA A 84 -6.43 -13.49 10.43
N ARG A 85 -7.04 -14.53 9.80
CA ARG A 85 -8.43 -14.92 10.10
C ARG A 85 -8.62 -15.49 11.51
N GLU A 86 -7.59 -16.11 12.07
CA GLU A 86 -7.59 -16.56 13.46
C GLU A 86 -7.50 -15.38 14.44
N ALA A 87 -6.75 -14.33 14.07
CA ALA A 87 -6.51 -13.17 14.90
C ALA A 87 -7.64 -12.11 14.85
N THR A 88 -8.30 -11.93 13.69
CA THR A 88 -9.30 -10.86 13.51
C THR A 88 -10.55 -11.31 12.78
N LYS A 89 -11.67 -10.59 13.01
CA LYS A 89 -12.90 -10.64 12.20
C LYS A 89 -13.05 -9.41 11.29
N GLY A 90 -12.10 -8.48 11.35
CA GLY A 90 -12.08 -7.29 10.51
C GLY A 90 -11.71 -7.58 9.06
N ILE A 91 -11.60 -6.54 8.25
CA ILE A 91 -11.34 -6.64 6.81
C ILE A 91 -9.83 -6.84 6.57
N VAL A 92 -9.48 -7.96 5.93
CA VAL A 92 -8.10 -8.29 5.56
C VAL A 92 -7.96 -8.42 4.06
N GLY A 93 -7.15 -7.56 3.47
CA GLY A 93 -6.78 -7.59 2.06
C GLY A 93 -5.42 -8.22 1.79
N VAL A 94 -5.14 -8.39 0.51
CA VAL A 94 -3.83 -8.83 0.00
C VAL A 94 -3.35 -7.85 -1.06
N ASN A 95 -2.11 -7.40 -0.96
CA ASN A 95 -1.45 -6.66 -2.02
C ASN A 95 -0.71 -7.62 -2.95
N VAL A 96 -0.97 -7.51 -4.27
CA VAL A 96 -0.34 -8.33 -5.30
C VAL A 96 0.19 -7.45 -6.42
N MET A 97 1.50 -7.45 -6.60
CA MET A 97 2.17 -6.65 -7.63
C MET A 97 2.10 -7.33 -9.00
N VAL A 98 1.64 -6.62 -10.05
CA VAL A 98 1.58 -7.11 -11.44
C VAL A 98 2.94 -7.53 -11.98
N ALA A 99 4.01 -6.85 -11.54
CA ALA A 99 5.38 -7.12 -11.97
C ALA A 99 5.93 -8.47 -11.47
N MET A 100 5.27 -9.12 -10.51
CA MET A 100 5.75 -10.42 -9.99
C MET A 100 5.50 -11.54 -11.00
N SER A 101 6.47 -12.46 -11.15
CA SER A 101 6.35 -13.63 -12.03
C SER A 101 5.23 -14.59 -11.60
N ASN A 102 5.01 -14.73 -10.29
CA ASN A 102 3.94 -15.54 -9.69
C ASN A 102 2.63 -14.77 -9.43
N PHE A 103 2.41 -13.63 -10.12
CA PHE A 103 1.21 -12.80 -9.96
C PHE A 103 -0.09 -13.60 -9.96
N ALA A 104 -0.28 -14.43 -10.99
CA ALA A 104 -1.50 -15.22 -11.16
C ALA A 104 -1.75 -16.19 -9.99
N ASP A 105 -0.67 -16.79 -9.47
CA ASP A 105 -0.78 -17.72 -8.34
C ASP A 105 -1.17 -17.00 -7.06
N MET A 106 -0.59 -15.83 -6.82
CA MET A 106 -0.93 -15.03 -5.64
C MET A 106 -2.39 -14.56 -5.69
N VAL A 107 -2.86 -14.10 -6.86
CA VAL A 107 -4.26 -13.71 -7.02
C VAL A 107 -5.21 -14.91 -6.80
N ARG A 108 -4.97 -16.05 -7.45
CA ARG A 108 -5.78 -17.25 -7.27
C ARG A 108 -5.77 -17.74 -5.83
N THR A 109 -4.62 -17.71 -5.18
CA THR A 109 -4.48 -18.12 -3.77
C THR A 109 -5.27 -17.17 -2.86
N ALA A 110 -5.16 -15.85 -3.05
CA ALA A 110 -5.91 -14.87 -2.26
C ALA A 110 -7.43 -15.07 -2.40
N ILE A 111 -7.93 -15.34 -3.61
CA ILE A 111 -9.34 -15.62 -3.87
C ILE A 111 -9.77 -16.95 -3.21
N ALA A 112 -9.00 -18.02 -3.39
CA ALA A 112 -9.30 -19.34 -2.83
C ALA A 112 -9.32 -19.32 -1.30
N GLU A 113 -8.40 -18.58 -0.67
CA GLU A 113 -8.33 -18.38 0.79
C GLU A 113 -9.27 -17.25 1.28
N LYS A 114 -10.15 -16.75 0.41
CA LYS A 114 -11.23 -15.79 0.73
C LYS A 114 -10.69 -14.47 1.34
N ALA A 115 -9.60 -13.93 0.81
CA ALA A 115 -9.23 -12.55 1.13
C ALA A 115 -10.41 -11.61 0.83
N ASP A 116 -10.65 -10.62 1.67
CA ASP A 116 -11.80 -9.71 1.49
C ASP A 116 -11.61 -8.82 0.26
N ILE A 117 -10.37 -8.38 0.00
CA ILE A 117 -10.03 -7.48 -1.09
C ILE A 117 -8.60 -7.74 -1.58
N ILE A 118 -8.39 -7.60 -2.89
CA ILE A 118 -7.07 -7.60 -3.52
C ILE A 118 -6.76 -6.18 -4.01
N PHE A 119 -5.66 -5.62 -3.51
CA PHE A 119 -5.06 -4.39 -4.02
C PHE A 119 -3.96 -4.75 -5.01
N SER A 120 -4.03 -4.22 -6.24
CA SER A 120 -3.06 -4.60 -7.27
C SER A 120 -2.50 -3.39 -8.00
N GLY A 121 -1.16 -3.30 -8.03
CA GLY A 121 -0.38 -2.22 -8.64
C GLY A 121 0.98 -2.71 -9.11
N ALA A 122 1.95 -1.81 -9.21
CA ALA A 122 3.25 -2.05 -9.84
C ALA A 122 3.09 -2.60 -11.27
N GLY A 123 2.32 -1.89 -12.07
CA GLY A 123 1.80 -2.20 -13.39
C GLY A 123 0.27 -2.18 -13.39
N LEU A 124 -0.34 -2.05 -14.57
CA LEU A 124 -1.80 -2.04 -14.70
C LEU A 124 -2.36 -3.47 -14.67
N PRO A 125 -3.24 -3.81 -13.72
CA PRO A 125 -3.81 -5.16 -13.57
C PRO A 125 -4.97 -5.38 -14.56
N LEU A 126 -4.69 -5.29 -15.87
CA LEU A 126 -5.70 -5.27 -16.93
C LEU A 126 -6.60 -6.50 -16.96
N ASN A 127 -6.09 -7.65 -16.52
CA ASN A 127 -6.79 -8.92 -16.53
C ASN A 127 -7.15 -9.45 -15.13
N LEU A 128 -7.07 -8.62 -14.10
CA LEU A 128 -7.32 -9.09 -12.72
C LEU A 128 -8.71 -9.70 -12.52
N PRO A 129 -9.81 -9.17 -13.09
CA PRO A 129 -11.13 -9.78 -12.94
C PRO A 129 -11.25 -11.19 -13.53
N SER A 130 -10.41 -11.57 -14.50
CA SER A 130 -10.44 -12.93 -15.10
C SER A 130 -10.07 -14.05 -14.12
N PHE A 131 -9.51 -13.72 -12.98
CA PHE A 131 -9.17 -14.69 -11.95
C PHE A 131 -10.31 -14.99 -10.98
N LEU A 132 -11.38 -14.18 -10.97
CA LEU A 132 -12.54 -14.43 -10.12
C LEU A 132 -13.24 -15.71 -10.55
N THR A 133 -13.51 -16.57 -9.60
CA THR A 133 -14.31 -17.78 -9.78
C THR A 133 -15.77 -17.50 -9.45
N GLU A 134 -16.68 -18.34 -9.96
CA GLU A 134 -18.10 -18.22 -9.64
C GLU A 134 -18.33 -18.22 -8.12
N GLY A 135 -19.11 -17.26 -7.63
CA GLY A 135 -19.40 -17.10 -6.21
C GLY A 135 -18.28 -16.47 -5.36
N ALA A 136 -17.14 -16.09 -5.96
CA ALA A 136 -16.08 -15.37 -5.25
C ALA A 136 -16.61 -14.03 -4.71
N LYS A 137 -16.29 -13.73 -3.44
CA LYS A 137 -16.71 -12.50 -2.76
C LYS A 137 -15.57 -11.48 -2.63
N THR A 138 -14.36 -11.87 -2.99
CA THR A 138 -13.16 -11.03 -2.94
C THR A 138 -13.33 -9.80 -3.82
N LYS A 139 -13.11 -8.62 -3.26
CA LYS A 139 -13.15 -7.34 -3.96
C LYS A 139 -11.85 -7.07 -4.69
N LEU A 140 -11.92 -6.30 -5.77
CA LEU A 140 -10.75 -5.96 -6.57
C LEU A 140 -10.56 -4.44 -6.63
N ALA A 141 -9.39 -3.97 -6.20
CA ALA A 141 -9.02 -2.56 -6.18
C ALA A 141 -7.69 -2.35 -6.91
N PRO A 142 -7.69 -1.80 -8.13
CA PRO A 142 -6.46 -1.45 -8.82
C PRO A 142 -5.83 -0.20 -8.21
N ILE A 143 -4.49 -0.12 -8.26
CA ILE A 143 -3.71 1.04 -7.84
C ILE A 143 -3.26 1.78 -9.10
N VAL A 144 -3.53 3.08 -9.17
CA VAL A 144 -3.26 3.96 -10.31
C VAL A 144 -2.56 5.23 -9.87
N SER A 145 -1.85 5.88 -10.80
CA SER A 145 -1.14 7.15 -10.58
C SER A 145 -1.62 8.26 -11.53
N SER A 146 -2.74 8.06 -12.25
CA SER A 146 -3.30 9.06 -13.16
C SER A 146 -4.77 8.78 -13.50
N ALA A 147 -5.51 9.82 -13.87
CA ALA A 147 -6.89 9.75 -14.35
C ALA A 147 -7.01 8.87 -15.62
N ARG A 148 -6.03 8.95 -16.52
CA ARG A 148 -5.97 8.10 -17.72
C ARG A 148 -5.91 6.60 -17.36
N ALA A 149 -5.13 6.22 -16.35
CA ALA A 149 -5.03 4.83 -15.91
C ALA A 149 -6.34 4.36 -15.26
N ALA A 150 -6.98 5.21 -14.43
CA ALA A 150 -8.27 4.91 -13.82
C ALA A 150 -9.34 4.67 -14.89
N LYS A 151 -9.47 5.59 -15.87
CA LYS A 151 -10.37 5.46 -17.01
C LYS A 151 -10.17 4.15 -17.77
N LEU A 152 -8.92 3.89 -18.14
CA LEU A 152 -8.58 2.68 -18.90
C LEU A 152 -9.00 1.39 -18.17
N LEU A 153 -8.75 1.31 -16.86
CA LEU A 153 -9.11 0.13 -16.07
C LEU A 153 -10.62 -0.03 -15.91
N CYS A 154 -11.35 1.05 -15.62
CA CYS A 154 -12.81 1.01 -15.54
C CYS A 154 -13.43 0.53 -16.84
N GLN A 155 -13.04 1.15 -17.97
CA GLN A 155 -13.56 0.80 -19.29
C GLN A 155 -13.18 -0.63 -19.70
N LYS A 156 -11.92 -1.02 -19.54
CA LYS A 156 -11.43 -2.33 -19.94
C LYS A 156 -12.05 -3.45 -19.11
N TRP A 157 -12.10 -3.31 -17.79
CA TRP A 157 -12.70 -4.32 -16.94
C TRP A 157 -14.19 -4.49 -17.22
N PHE A 158 -14.90 -3.39 -17.43
CA PHE A 158 -16.31 -3.45 -17.80
C PHE A 158 -16.54 -4.07 -19.19
N ALA A 159 -15.76 -3.66 -20.20
CA ALA A 159 -15.92 -4.15 -21.56
C ALA A 159 -15.63 -5.65 -21.69
N GLU A 160 -14.49 -6.11 -21.09
CA GLU A 160 -14.01 -7.48 -21.28
C GLU A 160 -14.60 -8.47 -20.27
N TYR A 161 -14.82 -8.04 -19.02
CA TYR A 161 -15.21 -8.95 -17.92
C TYR A 161 -16.58 -8.63 -17.33
N LYS A 162 -17.26 -7.57 -17.79
CA LYS A 162 -18.49 -7.06 -17.17
C LYS A 162 -18.31 -6.80 -15.67
N TYR A 163 -17.11 -6.40 -15.29
CA TYR A 163 -16.72 -6.14 -13.91
C TYR A 163 -16.36 -4.67 -13.73
N ILE A 164 -16.86 -4.07 -12.66
CA ILE A 164 -16.57 -2.70 -12.26
C ILE A 164 -15.60 -2.77 -11.06
N PRO A 165 -14.50 -1.99 -11.04
CA PRO A 165 -13.62 -1.95 -9.87
C PRO A 165 -14.42 -1.69 -8.58
N ASP A 166 -14.16 -2.46 -7.52
CA ASP A 166 -14.86 -2.24 -6.23
C ASP A 166 -14.35 -0.99 -5.50
N ALA A 167 -13.11 -0.58 -5.78
CA ALA A 167 -12.50 0.68 -5.35
C ALA A 167 -11.34 1.01 -6.31
N ILE A 168 -10.88 2.25 -6.31
CA ILE A 168 -9.64 2.66 -6.98
C ILE A 168 -8.71 3.28 -5.94
N VAL A 169 -7.45 2.82 -5.91
CA VAL A 169 -6.41 3.43 -5.08
C VAL A 169 -5.57 4.37 -5.95
N VAL A 170 -5.44 5.60 -5.50
CA VAL A 170 -4.58 6.63 -6.12
C VAL A 170 -3.26 6.66 -5.37
N GLU A 171 -2.16 6.40 -6.07
CA GLU A 171 -0.82 6.49 -5.50
C GLU A 171 -0.13 7.77 -5.98
N GLY A 172 0.19 8.67 -5.05
CA GLY A 172 0.90 9.91 -5.31
C GLY A 172 2.43 9.77 -5.27
N PRO A 173 3.18 10.79 -5.76
CA PRO A 173 4.63 10.74 -5.91
C PRO A 173 5.40 10.70 -4.59
N LYS A 174 4.77 11.01 -3.44
CA LYS A 174 5.37 10.91 -2.10
C LYS A 174 5.21 9.52 -1.46
N ALA A 175 4.69 8.54 -2.20
CA ALA A 175 4.60 7.16 -1.73
C ALA A 175 5.98 6.53 -1.48
N GLY A 176 5.98 5.38 -0.81
CA GLY A 176 7.16 4.56 -0.56
C GLY A 176 7.24 3.38 -1.53
N GLY A 177 8.40 2.75 -1.59
CA GLY A 177 8.63 1.63 -2.50
C GLY A 177 8.80 2.08 -3.95
N HIS A 178 8.35 1.27 -4.87
CA HIS A 178 8.40 1.58 -6.30
C HIS A 178 7.35 2.62 -6.67
N LEU A 179 7.76 3.60 -7.46
CA LEU A 179 6.94 4.75 -7.82
C LEU A 179 6.52 4.66 -9.29
N GLY A 180 5.23 4.82 -9.54
CA GLY A 180 4.62 4.82 -10.88
C GLY A 180 4.85 6.12 -11.66
N TYR A 181 5.96 6.81 -11.42
CA TYR A 181 6.32 8.12 -11.93
C TYR A 181 7.72 8.11 -12.52
N LYS A 182 8.02 9.03 -13.44
CA LYS A 182 9.40 9.35 -13.79
C LYS A 182 10.03 10.24 -12.71
N GLU A 183 11.38 10.26 -12.62
CA GLU A 183 12.07 11.02 -11.57
C GLU A 183 11.69 12.52 -11.57
N GLU A 184 11.60 13.14 -12.76
CA GLU A 184 11.20 14.54 -12.91
C GLU A 184 9.77 14.84 -12.43
N GLN A 185 8.88 13.85 -12.46
CA GLN A 185 7.50 13.99 -11.99
C GLN A 185 7.37 13.94 -10.47
N LEU A 186 8.39 13.40 -9.77
CA LEU A 186 8.35 13.25 -8.31
C LEU A 186 8.40 14.58 -7.55
N VAL A 187 8.88 15.63 -8.20
CA VAL A 187 9.03 16.99 -7.65
C VAL A 187 8.12 18.01 -8.31
N ASP A 188 7.35 17.62 -9.31
CA ASP A 188 6.42 18.47 -10.05
C ASP A 188 5.06 18.50 -9.33
N GLU A 189 4.62 19.68 -8.92
CA GLU A 189 3.35 19.88 -8.21
C GLU A 189 2.11 19.43 -9.00
N HIS A 190 2.20 19.38 -10.33
CA HIS A 190 1.13 18.85 -11.17
C HIS A 190 0.80 17.39 -10.83
N TYR A 191 1.81 16.61 -10.42
CA TYR A 191 1.63 15.22 -9.98
C TYR A 191 1.41 15.08 -8.48
N ALA A 192 1.40 16.17 -7.71
CA ALA A 192 1.11 16.09 -6.28
C ALA A 192 -0.22 15.37 -6.01
N LEU A 193 -0.32 14.67 -4.90
CA LEU A 193 -1.54 13.92 -4.55
C LEU A 193 -2.76 14.83 -4.53
N GLU A 194 -2.59 16.06 -4.07
CA GLU A 194 -3.60 17.10 -4.00
C GLU A 194 -4.11 17.53 -5.39
N SER A 195 -3.27 17.42 -6.42
CA SER A 195 -3.63 17.73 -7.81
C SER A 195 -4.30 16.55 -8.50
N ILE A 196 -3.75 15.34 -8.35
CA ILE A 196 -4.23 14.16 -9.10
C ILE A 196 -5.50 13.53 -8.51
N VAL A 197 -5.76 13.69 -7.20
CA VAL A 197 -6.97 13.12 -6.57
C VAL A 197 -8.24 13.70 -7.17
N PRO A 198 -8.43 15.04 -7.28
CA PRO A 198 -9.63 15.59 -7.90
C PRO A 198 -9.82 15.17 -9.37
N GLU A 199 -8.73 15.06 -10.14
CA GLU A 199 -8.79 14.61 -11.54
C GLU A 199 -9.28 13.17 -11.65
N ILE A 200 -8.77 12.28 -10.79
CA ILE A 200 -9.16 10.86 -10.79
C ILE A 200 -10.60 10.71 -10.28
N VAL A 201 -10.99 11.45 -9.23
CA VAL A 201 -12.35 11.46 -8.72
C VAL A 201 -13.34 11.92 -9.81
N ALA A 202 -13.02 12.97 -10.56
CA ALA A 202 -13.87 13.43 -11.66
C ALA A 202 -14.03 12.38 -12.75
N GLU A 203 -12.95 11.67 -13.13
CA GLU A 203 -13.00 10.60 -14.13
C GLU A 203 -13.82 9.39 -13.64
N VAL A 204 -13.68 9.03 -12.36
CA VAL A 204 -14.44 7.95 -11.74
C VAL A 204 -15.92 8.31 -11.68
N HIS A 205 -16.28 9.53 -11.26
CA HIS A 205 -17.67 9.99 -11.22
C HIS A 205 -18.32 10.03 -12.61
N ALA A 206 -17.57 10.36 -13.66
CA ALA A 206 -18.08 10.28 -15.03
C ALA A 206 -18.46 8.84 -15.41
N PHE A 207 -17.62 7.87 -15.05
CA PHE A 207 -17.90 6.45 -15.27
C PHE A 207 -19.09 5.95 -14.41
N GLU A 208 -19.16 6.35 -13.15
CA GLU A 208 -20.28 6.04 -12.25
C GLU A 208 -21.62 6.53 -12.79
N ALA A 209 -21.65 7.77 -13.30
CA ALA A 209 -22.86 8.36 -13.88
C ALA A 209 -23.36 7.62 -15.12
N GLU A 210 -22.42 7.11 -15.95
CA GLU A 210 -22.74 6.32 -17.15
C GLU A 210 -23.29 4.92 -16.81
N HIS A 211 -22.78 4.31 -15.73
CA HIS A 211 -23.03 2.89 -15.43
C HIS A 211 -23.94 2.66 -14.20
N GLY A 212 -24.35 3.72 -13.50
CA GLY A 212 -25.22 3.61 -12.31
C GLY A 212 -24.59 2.85 -11.15
N CYS A 213 -23.30 3.03 -10.92
CA CYS A 213 -22.51 2.34 -9.90
C CYS A 213 -21.85 3.34 -8.94
N HIS A 214 -21.16 2.82 -7.92
CA HIS A 214 -20.31 3.60 -7.02
C HIS A 214 -18.95 2.92 -6.84
N ILE A 215 -17.86 3.70 -7.00
CA ILE A 215 -16.47 3.25 -6.92
C ILE A 215 -15.72 4.20 -5.97
N PRO A 216 -15.54 3.87 -4.69
CA PRO A 216 -14.81 4.73 -3.77
C PRO A 216 -13.35 4.91 -4.20
N VAL A 217 -12.88 6.15 -4.13
CA VAL A 217 -11.49 6.51 -4.40
C VAL A 217 -10.73 6.58 -3.07
N ILE A 218 -9.63 5.85 -2.99
CA ILE A 218 -8.74 5.77 -1.82
C ILE A 218 -7.41 6.40 -2.21
N ALA A 219 -6.94 7.40 -1.47
CA ALA A 219 -5.72 8.11 -1.81
C ALA A 219 -4.54 7.75 -0.90
N GLY A 220 -3.35 7.56 -1.47
CA GLY A 220 -2.12 7.25 -0.74
C GLY A 220 -0.89 7.96 -1.30
N GLY A 221 0.14 8.10 -0.46
CA GLY A 221 1.39 8.75 -0.83
C GLY A 221 1.61 10.10 -0.14
N GLY A 222 2.38 10.09 0.94
CA GLY A 222 2.73 11.28 1.71
C GLY A 222 1.77 11.62 2.86
N ILE A 223 0.68 10.91 3.01
CA ILE A 223 -0.28 11.08 4.12
C ILE A 223 0.36 10.55 5.41
N TYR A 224 0.43 11.38 6.45
CA TYR A 224 1.12 11.05 7.69
C TYR A 224 0.31 11.36 8.96
N THR A 225 -0.52 12.41 8.96
CA THR A 225 -1.31 12.90 10.09
C THR A 225 -2.81 12.81 9.82
N GLY A 226 -3.62 12.95 10.88
CA GLY A 226 -5.07 13.09 10.73
C GLY A 226 -5.49 14.34 9.97
N GLU A 227 -4.69 15.42 10.03
CA GLU A 227 -4.88 16.62 9.20
C GLU A 227 -4.70 16.31 7.71
N ASP A 228 -3.64 15.56 7.34
CA ASP A 228 -3.43 15.13 5.95
C ASP A 228 -4.61 14.30 5.45
N ILE A 229 -5.12 13.38 6.30
CA ILE A 229 -6.32 12.58 5.98
C ILE A 229 -7.51 13.50 5.68
N TYR A 230 -7.77 14.48 6.55
CA TYR A 230 -8.88 15.41 6.36
C TYR A 230 -8.76 16.19 5.05
N ARG A 231 -7.57 16.74 4.77
CA ARG A 231 -7.29 17.52 3.56
C ARG A 231 -7.55 16.69 2.30
N ILE A 232 -7.01 15.49 2.23
CA ILE A 232 -7.15 14.60 1.06
C ILE A 232 -8.59 14.12 0.89
N MET A 233 -9.28 13.76 1.97
CA MET A 233 -10.69 13.38 1.88
C MET A 233 -11.59 14.56 1.47
N SER A 234 -11.21 15.80 1.82
CA SER A 234 -11.93 17.01 1.37
C SER A 234 -11.80 17.26 -0.15
N LEU A 235 -10.86 16.61 -0.82
CA LEU A 235 -10.69 16.65 -2.27
C LEU A 235 -11.50 15.59 -3.03
N GLY A 236 -12.29 14.79 -2.31
CA GLY A 236 -13.19 13.79 -2.88
C GLY A 236 -12.76 12.34 -2.67
N ALA A 237 -11.60 12.07 -2.05
CA ALA A 237 -11.27 10.72 -1.63
C ALA A 237 -12.19 10.27 -0.49
N GLU A 238 -12.61 9.01 -0.50
CA GLU A 238 -13.47 8.42 0.54
C GLU A 238 -12.69 7.64 1.60
N GLY A 239 -11.41 7.41 1.35
CA GLY A 239 -10.48 6.80 2.30
C GLY A 239 -9.04 7.12 1.94
N VAL A 240 -8.13 6.71 2.80
CA VAL A 240 -6.69 6.88 2.59
C VAL A 240 -5.94 5.56 2.72
N GLN A 241 -4.84 5.44 1.97
CA GLN A 241 -3.88 4.35 2.11
C GLN A 241 -2.58 4.87 2.70
N MET A 242 -2.13 4.27 3.79
CA MET A 242 -0.94 4.67 4.52
C MET A 242 -0.04 3.44 4.74
N GLY A 243 1.24 3.54 4.41
CA GLY A 243 2.24 2.49 4.68
C GLY A 243 3.24 2.91 5.75
N THR A 244 4.04 3.92 5.46
CA THR A 244 5.15 4.42 6.27
C THR A 244 4.81 4.58 7.76
N ARG A 245 3.64 5.11 8.06
CA ARG A 245 3.18 5.39 9.43
C ARG A 245 2.98 4.12 10.26
N PHE A 246 2.66 2.99 9.59
CA PHE A 246 2.46 1.70 10.23
C PHE A 246 3.74 0.88 10.43
N VAL A 247 4.87 1.29 9.81
CA VAL A 247 6.16 0.59 9.99
C VAL A 247 6.65 0.71 11.43
N THR A 248 6.51 1.87 12.05
CA THR A 248 6.92 2.10 13.44
C THR A 248 5.82 1.74 14.44
N THR A 249 5.19 0.56 14.21
CA THR A 249 4.24 -0.02 15.15
C THR A 249 4.79 -1.31 15.76
N GLU A 250 4.28 -1.64 16.94
CA GLU A 250 4.66 -2.87 17.65
C GLU A 250 4.33 -4.10 16.80
N GLU A 251 3.16 -4.08 16.13
CA GLU A 251 2.60 -5.18 15.34
C GLU A 251 3.15 -5.28 13.91
N CYS A 252 3.93 -4.29 13.45
CA CYS A 252 4.68 -4.44 12.20
C CYS A 252 5.58 -5.67 12.25
N ASP A 253 5.47 -6.52 11.23
CA ASP A 253 6.09 -7.86 11.24
C ASP A 253 7.62 -7.83 10.99
N ALA A 254 8.20 -6.66 10.69
CA ALA A 254 9.63 -6.50 10.50
C ALA A 254 10.43 -6.58 11.80
N ASP A 255 11.70 -6.97 11.65
CA ASP A 255 12.66 -6.96 12.76
C ASP A 255 12.74 -5.57 13.43
N PRO A 256 12.95 -5.49 14.76
CA PRO A 256 13.11 -4.21 15.47
C PRO A 256 14.15 -3.28 14.85
N ALA A 257 15.27 -3.79 14.32
CA ALA A 257 16.29 -2.97 13.67
C ALA A 257 15.78 -2.30 12.38
N PHE A 258 14.85 -2.95 11.66
CA PHE A 258 14.17 -2.31 10.52
C PHE A 258 13.32 -1.12 10.96
N LYS A 259 12.54 -1.28 12.03
CA LYS A 259 11.72 -0.20 12.60
C LYS A 259 12.60 0.94 13.12
N GLN A 260 13.73 0.60 13.76
CA GLN A 260 14.69 1.56 14.28
C GLN A 260 15.28 2.44 13.17
N SER A 261 15.52 1.87 11.97
CA SER A 261 16.04 2.67 10.84
C SER A 261 15.13 3.82 10.42
N TYR A 262 13.82 3.72 10.68
CA TYR A 262 12.88 4.82 10.46
C TYR A 262 12.97 5.90 11.53
N LEU A 263 13.24 5.50 12.79
CA LEU A 263 13.42 6.45 13.91
C LEU A 263 14.74 7.21 13.81
N ASP A 264 15.76 6.57 13.24
CA ASP A 264 17.10 7.16 13.07
C ASP A 264 17.19 8.04 11.81
N ALA A 265 16.25 7.88 10.85
CA ALA A 265 16.30 8.58 9.59
C ALA A 265 15.98 10.07 9.72
N THR A 266 16.79 10.90 9.08
CA THR A 266 16.52 12.32 8.85
C THR A 266 15.90 12.55 7.49
N GLN A 267 15.44 13.77 7.20
CA GLN A 267 14.89 14.10 5.89
C GLN A 267 15.93 13.92 4.76
N GLN A 268 17.20 14.16 5.04
CA GLN A 268 18.31 14.01 4.10
C GLN A 268 18.62 12.56 3.75
N ASP A 269 18.21 11.62 4.62
CA ASP A 269 18.43 10.18 4.39
C ASP A 269 17.36 9.58 3.45
N ILE A 270 16.33 10.33 3.07
CA ILE A 270 15.29 9.85 2.16
C ILE A 270 15.73 10.10 0.72
N GLU A 271 16.06 9.05 -0.01
CA GLU A 271 16.58 9.15 -1.38
C GLU A 271 15.73 8.39 -2.40
N ILE A 272 15.84 8.82 -3.67
CA ILE A 272 15.31 8.08 -4.81
C ILE A 272 16.42 7.18 -5.37
N ILE A 273 16.08 5.91 -5.53
CA ILE A 273 17.01 4.88 -6.01
C ILE A 273 16.51 4.27 -7.32
N LYS A 274 17.45 3.77 -8.13
CA LYS A 274 17.13 2.92 -9.29
C LYS A 274 16.90 1.48 -8.83
N SER A 275 15.68 1.02 -8.99
CA SER A 275 15.33 -0.36 -8.63
C SER A 275 15.61 -1.33 -9.79
N PRO A 276 16.00 -2.58 -9.50
CA PRO A 276 16.14 -3.65 -10.49
C PRO A 276 14.86 -3.94 -11.30
N VAL A 277 13.70 -3.50 -10.82
CA VAL A 277 12.42 -3.66 -11.56
C VAL A 277 12.19 -2.59 -12.62
N GLY A 278 13.15 -1.66 -12.82
CA GLY A 278 13.06 -0.63 -13.86
C GLY A 278 12.23 0.60 -13.49
N MET A 279 11.84 0.74 -12.23
CA MET A 279 11.10 1.89 -11.70
C MET A 279 11.94 2.64 -10.67
N PRO A 280 11.80 3.96 -10.49
CA PRO A 280 12.36 4.64 -9.34
C PRO A 280 11.73 4.11 -8.06
N GLY A 281 12.50 4.10 -6.98
CA GLY A 281 12.03 3.70 -5.66
C GLY A 281 12.46 4.71 -4.60
N ARG A 282 11.67 4.88 -3.54
CA ARG A 282 12.06 5.74 -2.42
C ARG A 282 12.48 4.89 -1.23
N ALA A 283 13.66 5.16 -0.69
CA ALA A 283 14.28 4.38 0.38
C ALA A 283 14.98 5.27 1.40
N ILE A 284 15.22 4.71 2.57
CA ILE A 284 16.16 5.26 3.55
C ILE A 284 17.57 4.91 3.09
N HIS A 285 18.45 5.90 3.06
CA HIS A 285 19.88 5.74 2.77
C HIS A 285 20.50 4.63 3.64
N SER A 286 21.41 3.85 3.05
CA SER A 286 22.12 2.80 3.78
C SER A 286 23.48 2.48 3.15
N SER A 287 24.40 1.96 3.95
CA SER A 287 25.71 1.49 3.45
C SER A 287 25.59 0.41 2.38
N PHE A 288 24.46 -0.30 2.31
CA PHE A 288 24.20 -1.23 1.23
C PHE A 288 24.00 -0.48 -0.09
N LEU A 289 23.23 0.61 -0.10
CA LEU A 289 22.98 1.43 -1.31
C LEU A 289 24.26 2.11 -1.79
N ASP A 290 25.17 2.51 -0.90
CA ASP A 290 26.47 3.03 -1.31
C ASP A 290 27.27 1.98 -2.07
N ARG A 291 27.34 0.76 -1.53
CA ARG A 291 28.03 -0.36 -2.21
C ARG A 291 27.34 -0.78 -3.52
N VAL A 292 26.03 -0.54 -3.66
CA VAL A 292 25.32 -0.69 -4.94
C VAL A 292 25.81 0.34 -5.96
N LYS A 293 25.94 1.61 -5.56
CA LYS A 293 26.48 2.70 -6.41
C LYS A 293 27.92 2.40 -6.87
N GLU A 294 28.72 1.75 -6.03
CA GLU A 294 30.08 1.29 -6.33
C GLU A 294 30.13 0.01 -7.20
N GLY A 295 28.98 -0.60 -7.52
CA GLY A 295 28.91 -1.82 -8.33
C GLY A 295 29.24 -3.12 -7.58
N LEU A 296 29.36 -3.07 -6.24
CA LEU A 296 29.81 -4.20 -5.40
C LEU A 296 28.72 -5.21 -5.04
N LYS A 297 27.48 -5.00 -5.49
CA LYS A 297 26.32 -5.80 -5.09
C LYS A 297 25.65 -6.58 -6.23
N ARG A 298 26.28 -6.64 -7.41
CA ARG A 298 25.76 -7.38 -8.57
C ARG A 298 25.54 -8.86 -8.24
N PRO A 299 24.35 -9.41 -8.53
CA PRO A 299 24.07 -10.80 -8.29
C PRO A 299 24.84 -11.69 -9.30
N LYS A 300 25.27 -12.87 -8.88
CA LYS A 300 25.89 -13.86 -9.76
C LYS A 300 24.85 -14.75 -10.45
N ASN A 301 23.74 -15.04 -9.79
CA ASN A 301 22.65 -15.86 -10.28
C ASN A 301 21.33 -15.42 -9.64
N CYS A 302 20.20 -15.85 -10.20
CA CYS A 302 18.88 -15.64 -9.63
C CYS A 302 18.24 -16.99 -9.28
N PRO A 303 18.02 -17.29 -8.00
CA PRO A 303 17.32 -18.51 -7.58
C PRO A 303 15.81 -18.34 -7.47
N PHE A 304 15.25 -17.12 -7.67
CA PHE A 304 13.87 -16.82 -7.33
C PHE A 304 12.96 -16.60 -8.52
N ASP A 305 13.49 -16.10 -9.63
CA ASP A 305 12.68 -15.65 -10.79
C ASP A 305 11.42 -14.85 -10.36
N CYS A 306 11.63 -13.89 -9.43
CA CYS A 306 10.54 -13.27 -8.69
C CYS A 306 9.89 -12.08 -9.41
N ILE A 307 10.58 -11.44 -10.36
CA ILE A 307 10.14 -10.26 -11.11
C ILE A 307 10.28 -10.51 -12.60
N LYS A 308 9.21 -10.30 -13.37
CA LYS A 308 9.14 -10.55 -14.83
C LYS A 308 10.20 -9.83 -15.65
N THR A 309 10.53 -8.59 -15.25
CA THR A 309 11.44 -7.70 -16.00
C THR A 309 12.88 -7.73 -15.47
N CYS A 310 13.16 -8.52 -14.44
CA CYS A 310 14.48 -8.56 -13.84
C CYS A 310 15.45 -9.35 -14.72
N ASP A 311 16.48 -8.65 -15.22
CA ASP A 311 17.63 -9.25 -15.86
C ASP A 311 18.79 -9.33 -14.87
N VAL A 312 19.11 -10.53 -14.41
CA VAL A 312 20.16 -10.76 -13.41
C VAL A 312 21.53 -10.30 -13.88
N THR A 313 21.81 -10.34 -15.18
CA THR A 313 23.12 -9.99 -15.75
C THR A 313 23.39 -8.49 -15.73
N HIS A 314 22.32 -7.68 -15.78
CA HIS A 314 22.38 -6.22 -15.78
C HIS A 314 21.86 -5.61 -14.46
N SER A 315 21.34 -6.42 -13.56
CA SER A 315 20.80 -5.94 -12.29
C SER A 315 21.92 -5.44 -11.36
N PRO A 316 21.78 -4.25 -10.75
CA PRO A 316 22.77 -3.73 -9.82
C PRO A 316 22.82 -4.51 -8.51
N TYR A 317 21.74 -5.18 -8.12
CA TYR A 317 21.62 -6.05 -6.94
C TYR A 317 20.37 -6.95 -7.04
N CYS A 318 20.31 -8.00 -6.22
CA CYS A 318 19.10 -8.80 -6.07
C CYS A 318 18.14 -8.10 -5.09
N ILE A 319 17.05 -7.51 -5.61
CA ILE A 319 16.07 -6.79 -4.80
C ILE A 319 15.41 -7.67 -3.75
N MET A 320 15.09 -8.92 -4.11
CA MET A 320 14.46 -9.87 -3.20
C MET A 320 15.33 -10.14 -1.97
N LEU A 321 16.63 -10.39 -2.18
CA LEU A 321 17.57 -10.60 -1.07
C LEU A 321 17.82 -9.34 -0.25
N ALA A 322 17.90 -8.18 -0.91
CA ALA A 322 18.11 -6.91 -0.21
C ALA A 322 16.93 -6.60 0.73
N LEU A 323 15.69 -6.73 0.24
CA LEU A 323 14.49 -6.48 1.06
C LEU A 323 14.29 -7.56 2.14
N TYR A 324 14.57 -8.82 1.83
CA TYR A 324 14.53 -9.89 2.84
C TYR A 324 15.56 -9.70 3.95
N ASN A 325 16.79 -9.29 3.61
CA ASN A 325 17.81 -8.96 4.61
C ASN A 325 17.39 -7.78 5.48
N ALA A 326 16.82 -6.74 4.89
CA ALA A 326 16.30 -5.61 5.64
C ALA A 326 15.17 -6.03 6.59
N PHE A 327 14.20 -6.81 6.12
CA PHE A 327 13.15 -7.41 6.95
C PHE A 327 13.73 -8.16 8.17
N LYS A 328 14.85 -8.87 8.00
CA LYS A 328 15.58 -9.59 9.08
C LYS A 328 16.52 -8.69 9.90
N GLY A 329 16.41 -7.37 9.81
CA GLY A 329 17.25 -6.43 10.53
C GLY A 329 18.69 -6.31 10.04
N LYS A 330 19.04 -6.98 8.93
CA LYS A 330 20.40 -6.98 8.34
C LYS A 330 20.58 -5.86 7.33
N LEU A 331 20.45 -4.60 7.77
CA LEU A 331 20.45 -3.41 6.91
C LEU A 331 21.78 -3.17 6.19
N GLN A 332 22.90 -3.72 6.68
CA GLN A 332 24.18 -3.72 5.96
C GLN A 332 24.15 -4.57 4.66
N ASN A 333 23.13 -5.43 4.50
CA ASN A 333 22.93 -6.28 3.33
C ASN A 333 21.60 -6.01 2.61
N GLY A 334 20.95 -4.89 2.96
CA GLY A 334 19.66 -4.49 2.41
C GLY A 334 19.36 -3.04 2.72
N TYR A 335 18.15 -2.62 2.40
CA TYR A 335 17.67 -1.26 2.64
C TYR A 335 16.16 -1.27 2.91
N ALA A 336 15.68 -0.21 3.58
CA ALA A 336 14.28 -0.02 3.86
C ALA A 336 13.64 0.89 2.79
N PHE A 337 12.64 0.41 2.07
CA PHE A 337 11.75 1.30 1.32
C PHE A 337 10.92 2.15 2.28
N CYS A 338 10.67 3.40 1.94
CA CYS A 338 9.91 4.32 2.78
C CYS A 338 9.17 5.37 1.96
N GLY A 339 8.13 5.98 2.51
CA GLY A 339 7.52 7.19 1.95
C GLY A 339 8.33 8.45 2.27
N ALA A 340 8.00 9.55 1.61
CA ALA A 340 8.70 10.83 1.76
C ALA A 340 8.69 11.38 3.21
N ASN A 341 7.72 10.99 4.01
CA ASN A 341 7.54 11.42 5.39
C ASN A 341 8.11 10.44 6.45
N ALA A 342 8.93 9.46 6.07
CA ALA A 342 9.47 8.45 7.00
C ALA A 342 10.29 9.06 8.14
N TRP A 343 11.05 10.11 7.85
CA TRP A 343 11.88 10.85 8.80
C TRP A 343 11.10 11.50 9.95
N ARG A 344 9.76 11.57 9.85
CA ARG A 344 8.88 12.11 10.90
C ARG A 344 8.53 11.09 12.00
N ALA A 345 9.06 9.87 11.89
CA ALA A 345 8.84 8.84 12.89
C ALA A 345 9.61 9.17 14.19
N GLU A 346 8.91 9.21 15.31
CA GLU A 346 9.50 9.61 16.60
C GLU A 346 9.57 8.45 17.61
N LYS A 347 8.67 7.46 17.47
CA LYS A 347 8.57 6.35 18.41
C LYS A 347 7.90 5.13 17.78
N ILE A 348 8.13 3.97 18.38
CA ILE A 348 7.32 2.77 18.16
C ILE A 348 6.11 2.84 19.09
N GLN A 349 4.92 2.55 18.57
CA GLN A 349 3.66 2.56 19.33
C GLN A 349 2.74 1.45 18.84
N SER A 350 1.68 1.13 19.57
CA SER A 350 0.70 0.15 19.10
C SER A 350 -0.11 0.68 17.91
N VAL A 351 -0.59 -0.22 17.05
CA VAL A 351 -1.54 0.14 15.98
C VAL A 351 -2.78 0.80 16.57
N ARG A 352 -3.25 0.34 17.71
CA ARG A 352 -4.38 0.95 18.42
C ARG A 352 -4.14 2.42 18.73
N ASP A 353 -2.98 2.74 19.32
CA ASP A 353 -2.66 4.12 19.70
C ASP A 353 -2.43 5.00 18.48
N LEU A 354 -1.81 4.45 17.43
CA LEU A 354 -1.67 5.15 16.15
C LEU A 354 -3.04 5.49 15.54
N MET A 355 -3.94 4.51 15.41
CA MET A 355 -5.26 4.73 14.82
C MET A 355 -6.10 5.72 15.65
N ALA A 356 -5.99 5.65 16.98
CA ALA A 356 -6.65 6.60 17.88
C ALA A 356 -6.11 8.03 17.69
N SER A 357 -4.78 8.21 17.57
CA SER A 357 -4.17 9.52 17.34
C SER A 357 -4.57 10.13 16.01
N LEU A 358 -4.51 9.35 14.93
CA LEU A 358 -4.94 9.80 13.59
C LEU A 358 -6.40 10.27 13.57
N LYS A 359 -7.27 9.54 14.26
CA LYS A 359 -8.68 9.91 14.38
C LYS A 359 -8.85 11.20 15.17
N ALA A 360 -8.17 11.33 16.31
CA ALA A 360 -8.24 12.54 17.15
C ALA A 360 -7.70 13.77 16.39
N GLU A 361 -6.60 13.63 15.66
CA GLU A 361 -6.03 14.70 14.83
C GLU A 361 -7.01 15.12 13.73
N TYR A 362 -7.64 14.16 13.02
CA TYR A 362 -8.66 14.42 12.01
C TYR A 362 -9.85 15.20 12.59
N ASP A 363 -10.41 14.71 13.71
CA ASP A 363 -11.57 15.31 14.34
C ASP A 363 -11.26 16.74 14.82
N ASN A 364 -10.08 16.97 15.42
CA ASN A 364 -9.63 18.28 15.86
C ASN A 364 -9.44 19.26 14.70
N PHE A 365 -8.86 18.81 13.59
CA PHE A 365 -8.66 19.67 12.42
C PHE A 365 -9.99 20.01 11.73
N SER A 366 -10.89 19.05 11.59
CA SER A 366 -12.24 19.26 11.08
C SER A 366 -13.04 20.30 11.88
N LEU A 367 -12.86 20.34 13.20
CA LEU A 367 -13.49 21.35 14.07
C LEU A 367 -12.90 22.75 13.84
N LYS A 368 -11.58 22.86 13.76
CA LYS A 368 -10.89 24.15 13.51
C LYS A 368 -11.26 24.74 12.15
N GLY A 369 -11.29 23.92 11.10
CA GLY A 369 -11.67 24.34 9.76
C GLY A 369 -13.06 25.00 9.71
N LYS A 370 -14.03 24.49 10.47
CA LYS A 370 -15.36 25.07 10.58
C LYS A 370 -15.40 26.37 11.39
N LEU A 371 -14.60 26.46 12.46
CA LEU A 371 -14.57 27.63 13.35
C LEU A 371 -13.88 28.84 12.71
N PHE A 372 -12.89 28.60 11.85
CA PHE A 372 -12.05 29.66 11.27
C PHE A 372 -12.25 29.85 9.76
N GLY A 373 -13.20 29.15 9.12
CA GLY A 373 -13.52 29.32 7.69
C GLY A 373 -12.37 28.94 6.75
N VAL A 374 -11.44 28.13 7.21
CA VAL A 374 -10.35 27.60 6.37
C VAL A 374 -10.97 26.56 5.42
N LYS A 375 -11.16 26.99 4.15
CA LYS A 375 -11.58 26.10 3.04
C LYS A 375 -10.40 25.27 2.56
#